data_b295e438b83f7c1ff1a8adbdeb33c4c8
#
_entry.id   b295e438b83f7c1ff1a8adbdeb33c4c8
#
_cell.length_a   1.000
_cell.length_b   1.000
_cell.length_c   1.000
_cell.angle_alpha   90.00
_cell.angle_beta   90.00
_cell.angle_gamma   90.00
#
_symmetry.space_group_name_H-M   'P 1'
#
loop_
_entity.id
_entity.type
_entity.pdbx_description
1 polymer ?
#
loop_
_entity_poly.entity_id
_entity_poly.type
_entity_poly.pdbx_seq_one_letter_code
_entity_poly.pdbx_strand_id
1 'polypeptide(L)'
;MRSAVRGLSVLLFAAALAALAADPGVVGDSEIEKIIASIASSDTERNVIRRRLTAWRELQLAPKNKALADPDKLRLVNDFVHETPFFCDPVMWCAEDFWSRPVEFLANDGGDCEDFSIAKFFTLKALGVAEAKLRIVYAVYQRGAFTGAHMVLAYYPTPDAEPFILDNINQTLQPASNRPDLVPVFSFNSQGLWGAKEAKGRGQPGEQYRAWSDHWRRVQSDEAVRSVSPEQRKSGECQAIIQRSAWCR
;
A
#
# COMPACT_ATOMS: atom_id res chain seq x y z
N MET A 1 -9.35 68.66 31.33
CA MET A 1 -8.66 68.19 30.14
C MET A 1 -8.12 66.78 30.44
N ARG A 2 -8.80 65.75 29.95
CA ARG A 2 -8.36 64.35 30.14
C ARG A 2 -8.12 63.77 28.74
N SER A 3 -6.89 63.52 28.34
CA SER A 3 -6.47 62.88 27.13
C SER A 3 -6.74 61.38 27.17
N ALA A 4 -7.54 60.89 26.25
CA ALA A 4 -7.74 59.45 26.03
C ALA A 4 -6.70 58.94 25.03
N VAL A 5 -5.82 58.06 25.48
CA VAL A 5 -4.90 57.31 24.62
C VAL A 5 -5.64 56.07 24.09
N ARG A 6 -5.90 56.04 22.80
CA ARG A 6 -6.43 54.86 22.11
C ARG A 6 -5.28 53.90 21.82
N GLY A 7 -5.24 52.78 22.54
CA GLY A 7 -4.37 51.68 22.23
C GLY A 7 -4.82 50.94 20.98
N LEU A 8 -3.98 50.89 19.97
CA LEU A 8 -4.14 50.14 18.74
C LEU A 8 -3.65 48.71 19.00
N SER A 9 -4.57 47.76 19.22
CA SER A 9 -4.23 46.35 19.34
C SER A 9 -3.97 45.76 17.95
N VAL A 10 -2.72 45.52 17.61
CA VAL A 10 -2.32 44.76 16.40
C VAL A 10 -2.50 43.27 16.68
N LEU A 11 -3.56 42.71 16.13
CA LEU A 11 -3.75 41.23 16.09
C LEU A 11 -2.78 40.64 15.04
N LEU A 12 -1.70 40.08 15.55
CA LEU A 12 -0.81 39.23 14.76
C LEU A 12 -1.54 37.90 14.48
N PHE A 13 -2.06 37.74 13.26
CA PHE A 13 -2.45 36.45 12.70
C PHE A 13 -1.20 35.67 12.41
N ALA A 14 -0.82 34.77 13.30
CA ALA A 14 0.14 33.73 13.03
C ALA A 14 -0.54 32.71 12.09
N ALA A 15 -0.31 32.82 10.79
CA ALA A 15 -0.63 31.76 9.85
C ALA A 15 0.29 30.58 10.15
N ALA A 16 -0.23 29.60 10.86
CA ALA A 16 0.40 28.29 10.95
C ALA A 16 0.41 27.70 9.54
N LEU A 17 1.57 27.74 8.86
CA LEU A 17 1.85 26.85 7.73
C LEU A 17 1.83 25.43 8.33
N ALA A 18 0.69 24.73 8.23
CA ALA A 18 0.67 23.30 8.34
C ALA A 18 1.53 22.79 7.17
N ALA A 19 2.75 22.35 7.47
CA ALA A 19 3.51 21.55 6.53
C ALA A 19 2.59 20.38 6.18
N LEU A 20 2.08 20.38 4.94
CA LEU A 20 1.41 19.22 4.37
C LEU A 20 2.46 18.11 4.43
N ALA A 21 2.33 17.22 5.40
CA ALA A 21 3.12 15.98 5.40
C ALA A 21 2.90 15.36 4.04
N ALA A 22 3.99 15.15 3.30
CA ALA A 22 3.91 14.50 1.99
C ALA A 22 3.14 13.20 2.16
N ASP A 23 2.18 12.94 1.25
CA ASP A 23 1.44 11.67 1.27
C ASP A 23 2.50 10.55 1.14
N PRO A 24 2.60 9.62 2.12
CA PRO A 24 3.64 8.59 2.13
C PRO A 24 3.58 7.65 0.92
N GLY A 25 2.57 7.80 0.07
CA GLY A 25 2.43 7.09 -1.20
C GLY A 25 3.00 7.81 -2.43
N VAL A 26 3.55 9.03 -2.32
CA VAL A 26 4.05 9.79 -3.50
C VAL A 26 5.55 10.04 -3.38
N VAL A 27 6.32 9.49 -4.31
CA VAL A 27 7.78 9.65 -4.36
C VAL A 27 8.21 10.84 -5.24
N GLY A 28 9.21 11.61 -4.78
CA GLY A 28 9.81 12.70 -5.55
C GLY A 28 10.95 12.23 -6.47
N ASP A 29 11.37 13.09 -7.44
CA ASP A 29 12.47 12.74 -8.34
C ASP A 29 13.78 12.43 -7.59
N SER A 30 14.13 13.24 -6.58
CA SER A 30 15.33 13.02 -5.78
C SER A 30 15.29 11.72 -5.00
N GLU A 31 14.11 11.28 -4.56
CA GLU A 31 13.90 10.02 -3.87
C GLU A 31 14.02 8.83 -4.84
N ILE A 32 13.44 8.94 -6.03
CA ILE A 32 13.61 7.94 -7.10
C ILE A 32 15.09 7.71 -7.40
N GLU A 33 15.88 8.78 -7.55
CA GLU A 33 17.32 8.65 -7.82
C GLU A 33 18.10 8.04 -6.65
N LYS A 34 17.74 8.36 -5.40
CA LYS A 34 18.33 7.71 -4.21
C LYS A 34 18.02 6.22 -4.17
N ILE A 35 16.78 5.84 -4.46
CA ILE A 35 16.35 4.43 -4.52
C ILE A 35 17.16 3.69 -5.58
N ILE A 36 17.23 4.24 -6.80
CA ILE A 36 18.00 3.66 -7.89
C ILE A 36 19.47 3.48 -7.50
N ALA A 37 20.08 4.49 -6.88
CA ALA A 37 21.46 4.40 -6.44
C ALA A 37 21.70 3.34 -5.37
N SER A 38 20.69 3.02 -4.56
CA SER A 38 20.80 2.06 -3.46
C SER A 38 20.62 0.61 -3.87
N ILE A 39 19.83 0.32 -4.93
CA ILE A 39 19.44 -1.06 -5.26
C ILE A 39 19.82 -1.51 -6.67
N ALA A 40 20.03 -0.59 -7.62
CA ALA A 40 20.31 -0.95 -9.00
C ALA A 40 21.78 -1.35 -9.20
N SER A 41 22.01 -2.52 -9.79
CA SER A 41 23.33 -3.09 -10.08
C SER A 41 23.82 -2.80 -11.50
N SER A 42 22.94 -2.35 -12.40
CA SER A 42 23.27 -2.08 -13.81
C SER A 42 22.49 -0.89 -14.36
N ASP A 43 22.93 -0.32 -15.49
CA ASP A 43 22.23 0.76 -16.18
C ASP A 43 20.86 0.33 -16.71
N THR A 44 20.73 -0.92 -17.15
CA THR A 44 19.44 -1.48 -17.55
C THR A 44 18.46 -1.47 -16.39
N GLU A 45 18.89 -1.96 -15.24
CA GLU A 45 18.08 -2.02 -14.02
C GLU A 45 17.72 -0.60 -13.52
N ARG A 46 18.67 0.36 -13.55
CA ARG A 46 18.41 1.79 -13.27
C ARG A 46 17.28 2.34 -14.12
N ASN A 47 17.31 2.08 -15.42
CA ASN A 47 16.31 2.59 -16.35
C ASN A 47 14.92 1.93 -16.13
N VAL A 48 14.88 0.65 -15.80
CA VAL A 48 13.64 -0.06 -15.51
C VAL A 48 12.99 0.48 -14.23
N ILE A 49 13.77 0.61 -13.14
CA ILE A 49 13.28 1.14 -11.86
C ILE A 49 12.78 2.58 -12.03
N ARG A 50 13.58 3.43 -12.70
CA ARG A 50 13.20 4.83 -12.96
C ARG A 50 11.88 4.92 -13.70
N ARG A 51 11.74 4.19 -14.80
CA ARG A 51 10.51 4.18 -15.60
C ARG A 51 9.30 3.79 -14.77
N ARG A 52 9.40 2.75 -13.95
CA ARG A 52 8.30 2.21 -13.15
C ARG A 52 7.89 3.18 -12.04
N LEU A 53 8.84 3.69 -11.26
CA LEU A 53 8.55 4.65 -10.19
C LEU A 53 8.05 6.00 -10.73
N THR A 54 8.55 6.45 -11.88
CA THR A 54 8.06 7.65 -12.56
C THR A 54 6.63 7.45 -13.06
N ALA A 55 6.31 6.32 -13.68
CA ALA A 55 4.96 6.01 -14.14
C ALA A 55 3.97 5.97 -12.97
N TRP A 56 4.36 5.37 -11.84
CA TRP A 56 3.55 5.36 -10.62
C TRP A 56 3.30 6.75 -10.07
N ARG A 57 4.32 7.59 -9.99
CA ARG A 57 4.19 9.00 -9.57
C ARG A 57 3.28 9.78 -10.52
N GLU A 58 3.47 9.65 -11.81
CA GLU A 58 2.65 10.33 -12.82
C GLU A 58 1.18 9.89 -12.73
N LEU A 59 0.92 8.60 -12.53
CA LEU A 59 -0.43 8.10 -12.28
C LEU A 59 -1.09 8.81 -11.11
N GLN A 60 -0.39 8.97 -9.99
CA GLN A 60 -0.90 9.58 -8.77
C GLN A 60 -1.08 11.10 -8.89
N LEU A 61 -0.18 11.79 -9.60
CA LEU A 61 -0.15 13.25 -9.65
C LEU A 61 -0.99 13.83 -10.79
N ALA A 62 -1.30 13.07 -11.83
CA ALA A 62 -2.04 13.56 -13.00
C ALA A 62 -3.41 14.12 -12.61
N PRO A 63 -3.71 15.41 -12.87
CA PRO A 63 -5.00 16.01 -12.52
C PRO A 63 -6.19 15.26 -13.11
N LYS A 64 -6.04 14.74 -14.35
CA LYS A 64 -7.06 13.92 -15.02
C LYS A 64 -7.43 12.68 -14.22
N ASN A 65 -6.44 12.00 -13.60
CA ASN A 65 -6.67 10.80 -12.82
C ASN A 65 -7.31 11.12 -11.47
N LYS A 66 -6.90 12.22 -10.84
CA LYS A 66 -7.52 12.71 -9.59
C LYS A 66 -8.99 13.12 -9.80
N ALA A 67 -9.35 13.60 -10.98
CA ALA A 67 -10.70 14.00 -11.34
C ALA A 67 -11.65 12.84 -11.67
N LEU A 68 -11.14 11.62 -11.84
CA LEU A 68 -11.95 10.43 -12.10
C LEU A 68 -12.92 10.14 -10.94
N ALA A 69 -14.04 9.51 -11.24
CA ALA A 69 -14.90 8.90 -10.22
C ALA A 69 -14.19 7.69 -9.57
N ASP A 70 -14.54 7.38 -8.30
CA ASP A 70 -13.91 6.29 -7.57
C ASP A 70 -13.87 4.96 -8.37
N PRO A 71 -14.95 4.48 -9.05
CA PRO A 71 -14.90 3.23 -9.81
C PRO A 71 -13.85 3.21 -10.92
N ASP A 72 -13.59 4.36 -11.56
CA ASP A 72 -12.59 4.46 -12.62
C ASP A 72 -11.16 4.52 -12.04
N LYS A 73 -10.99 5.18 -10.87
CA LYS A 73 -9.74 5.13 -10.10
C LYS A 73 -9.41 3.69 -9.67
N LEU A 74 -10.41 2.93 -9.21
CA LEU A 74 -10.23 1.53 -8.81
C LEU A 74 -9.70 0.69 -9.98
N ARG A 75 -10.29 0.83 -11.19
CA ARG A 75 -9.83 0.12 -12.39
C ARG A 75 -8.41 0.55 -12.76
N LEU A 76 -8.17 1.86 -12.87
CA LEU A 76 -6.86 2.41 -13.22
C LEU A 76 -5.74 1.88 -12.32
N VAL A 77 -5.95 1.88 -11.01
CA VAL A 77 -4.95 1.42 -10.04
C VAL A 77 -4.82 -0.10 -10.06
N ASN A 78 -5.95 -0.81 -10.18
CA ASN A 78 -5.93 -2.27 -10.28
C ASN A 78 -5.11 -2.73 -11.47
N ASP A 79 -5.36 -2.16 -12.65
CA ASP A 79 -4.66 -2.51 -13.89
C ASP A 79 -3.16 -2.17 -13.78
N PHE A 80 -2.82 -0.98 -13.29
CA PHE A 80 -1.42 -0.57 -13.10
C PHE A 80 -0.63 -1.49 -12.17
N VAL A 81 -1.20 -1.84 -11.01
CA VAL A 81 -0.51 -2.69 -10.03
C VAL A 81 -0.36 -4.12 -10.53
N HIS A 82 -1.27 -4.60 -11.40
CA HIS A 82 -1.18 -5.93 -12.00
C HIS A 82 -0.12 -6.05 -13.12
N GLU A 83 0.51 -4.97 -13.55
CA GLU A 83 1.69 -5.05 -14.40
C GLU A 83 2.90 -5.64 -13.65
N THR A 84 2.87 -5.66 -12.31
CA THR A 84 3.92 -6.22 -11.46
C THR A 84 3.68 -7.74 -11.28
N PRO A 85 4.72 -8.58 -11.44
CA PRO A 85 4.57 -10.02 -11.26
C PRO A 85 4.43 -10.42 -9.78
N PHE A 86 3.76 -11.55 -9.54
CA PHE A 86 3.64 -12.15 -8.21
C PHE A 86 4.89 -12.94 -7.84
N PHE A 87 5.42 -12.67 -6.66
CA PHE A 87 6.48 -13.45 -6.02
C PHE A 87 6.20 -13.53 -4.52
N CYS A 88 6.26 -14.75 -3.97
CA CYS A 88 6.13 -14.91 -2.53
C CYS A 88 7.36 -14.39 -1.78
N ASP A 89 7.17 -13.95 -0.56
CA ASP A 89 8.18 -13.35 0.32
C ASP A 89 9.49 -14.12 0.45
N PRO A 90 9.47 -15.45 0.66
CA PRO A 90 10.70 -16.23 0.70
C PRO A 90 11.58 -16.09 -0.54
N VAL A 91 10.96 -16.02 -1.73
CA VAL A 91 11.67 -15.84 -3.00
C VAL A 91 12.09 -14.39 -3.21
N MET A 92 11.18 -13.46 -2.89
CA MET A 92 11.39 -12.03 -3.13
C MET A 92 12.33 -11.41 -2.11
N TRP A 93 12.13 -11.69 -0.82
CA TRP A 93 12.73 -10.97 0.29
C TRP A 93 13.66 -11.80 1.17
N CYS A 94 13.83 -13.12 0.90
CA CYS A 94 14.50 -14.05 1.81
C CYS A 94 13.97 -13.92 3.25
N ALA A 95 12.67 -13.79 3.37
CA ALA A 95 11.93 -13.66 4.63
C ALA A 95 10.69 -14.55 4.59
N GLU A 96 10.21 -15.00 5.75
CA GLU A 96 8.99 -15.81 5.83
C GLU A 96 7.72 -14.98 5.58
N ASP A 97 7.75 -13.70 6.00
CA ASP A 97 6.67 -12.71 5.88
C ASP A 97 7.30 -11.30 5.88
N PHE A 98 7.06 -10.53 4.82
CA PHE A 98 7.64 -9.19 4.69
C PHE A 98 6.71 -8.25 3.91
N TRP A 99 6.02 -7.40 4.59
CA TRP A 99 5.12 -6.40 4.02
C TRP A 99 5.90 -5.24 3.41
N SER A 100 6.05 -5.25 2.10
CA SER A 100 6.81 -4.21 1.42
C SER A 100 6.07 -2.88 1.38
N ARG A 101 6.82 -1.77 1.42
CA ARG A 101 6.25 -0.46 1.09
C ARG A 101 5.92 -0.42 -0.40
N PRO A 102 4.92 0.37 -0.85
CA PRO A 102 4.60 0.47 -2.28
C PRO A 102 5.80 0.77 -3.17
N VAL A 103 6.72 1.61 -2.68
CA VAL A 103 7.96 1.93 -3.38
C VAL A 103 8.90 0.73 -3.49
N GLU A 104 8.96 -0.14 -2.48
CA GLU A 104 9.76 -1.38 -2.50
C GLU A 104 9.18 -2.40 -3.46
N PHE A 105 7.87 -2.61 -3.42
CA PHE A 105 7.13 -3.46 -4.34
C PHE A 105 7.40 -3.08 -5.80
N LEU A 106 7.26 -1.79 -6.13
CA LEU A 106 7.46 -1.31 -7.50
C LEU A 106 8.93 -1.26 -7.92
N ALA A 107 9.85 -0.88 -7.02
CA ALA A 107 11.27 -0.81 -7.35
C ALA A 107 11.89 -2.19 -7.58
N ASN A 108 11.47 -3.20 -6.82
CA ASN A 108 11.96 -4.58 -6.94
C ASN A 108 11.14 -5.45 -7.91
N ASP A 109 10.08 -4.91 -8.52
CA ASP A 109 9.24 -5.59 -9.50
C ASP A 109 8.64 -6.88 -8.99
N GLY A 110 8.01 -6.86 -7.82
CA GLY A 110 7.38 -8.04 -7.30
C GLY A 110 6.99 -7.97 -5.83
N GLY A 111 6.10 -8.86 -5.46
CA GLY A 111 5.59 -9.08 -4.12
C GLY A 111 4.42 -10.04 -4.12
N ASP A 112 3.82 -10.29 -2.97
CA ASP A 112 2.69 -11.19 -2.84
C ASP A 112 1.37 -10.49 -2.48
N CYS A 113 0.39 -11.19 -1.92
CA CYS A 113 -0.98 -10.68 -1.83
C CYS A 113 -1.13 -9.42 -0.99
N GLU A 114 -0.41 -9.31 0.13
CA GLU A 114 -0.42 -8.11 0.96
C GLU A 114 0.24 -6.93 0.26
N ASP A 115 1.35 -7.16 -0.45
CA ASP A 115 2.07 -6.10 -1.18
C ASP A 115 1.20 -5.49 -2.28
N PHE A 116 0.49 -6.33 -3.05
CA PHE A 116 -0.50 -5.87 -4.03
C PHE A 116 -1.62 -5.06 -3.37
N SER A 117 -2.14 -5.53 -2.24
CA SER A 117 -3.22 -4.86 -1.52
C SER A 117 -2.77 -3.51 -0.96
N ILE A 118 -1.57 -3.45 -0.38
CA ILE A 118 -0.94 -2.25 0.16
C ILE A 118 -0.64 -1.24 -0.95
N ALA A 119 -0.04 -1.67 -2.06
CA ALA A 119 0.25 -0.80 -3.19
C ALA A 119 -1.02 -0.16 -3.77
N LYS A 120 -2.09 -0.94 -3.94
CA LYS A 120 -3.41 -0.42 -4.36
C LYS A 120 -3.99 0.56 -3.33
N PHE A 121 -3.93 0.24 -2.04
CA PHE A 121 -4.45 1.10 -0.96
C PHE A 121 -3.80 2.49 -0.98
N PHE A 122 -2.47 2.57 -0.95
CA PHE A 122 -1.77 3.86 -0.94
C PHE A 122 -1.95 4.63 -2.24
N THR A 123 -1.93 3.95 -3.40
CA THR A 123 -2.12 4.60 -4.70
C THR A 123 -3.52 5.21 -4.83
N LEU A 124 -4.57 4.50 -4.38
CA LEU A 124 -5.93 5.03 -4.37
C LEU A 124 -6.10 6.22 -3.43
N LYS A 125 -5.46 6.19 -2.26
CA LYS A 125 -5.43 7.34 -1.34
C LYS A 125 -4.79 8.55 -2.00
N ALA A 126 -3.64 8.39 -2.65
CA ALA A 126 -2.95 9.47 -3.36
C ALA A 126 -3.79 10.06 -4.51
N LEU A 127 -4.67 9.27 -5.11
CA LEU A 127 -5.68 9.73 -6.09
C LEU A 127 -6.90 10.40 -5.44
N GLY A 128 -6.95 10.49 -4.11
CA GLY A 128 -8.02 11.16 -3.37
C GLY A 128 -9.24 10.28 -3.07
N VAL A 129 -9.12 8.95 -3.17
CA VAL A 129 -10.16 8.05 -2.61
C VAL A 129 -10.08 8.12 -1.09
N ALA A 130 -11.22 8.42 -0.44
CA ALA A 130 -11.27 8.55 1.00
C ALA A 130 -10.87 7.23 1.69
N GLU A 131 -9.92 7.29 2.62
CA GLU A 131 -9.43 6.11 3.34
C GLU A 131 -10.55 5.32 4.05
N ALA A 132 -11.56 6.02 4.57
CA ALA A 132 -12.73 5.39 5.20
C ALA A 132 -13.47 4.40 4.29
N LYS A 133 -13.29 4.51 2.95
CA LYS A 133 -13.84 3.59 1.95
C LYS A 133 -12.92 2.41 1.63
N LEU A 134 -11.70 2.39 2.14
CA LEU A 134 -10.68 1.39 1.80
C LEU A 134 -10.33 0.55 3.03
N ARG A 135 -10.36 -0.77 2.89
CA ARG A 135 -9.91 -1.70 3.93
C ARG A 135 -9.09 -2.82 3.30
N ILE A 136 -7.92 -3.10 3.84
CA ILE A 136 -7.18 -4.32 3.53
C ILE A 136 -7.86 -5.44 4.31
N VAL A 137 -8.21 -6.52 3.62
CA VAL A 137 -8.96 -7.64 4.18
C VAL A 137 -8.07 -8.87 4.24
N TYR A 138 -7.87 -9.41 5.44
CA TYR A 138 -7.33 -10.74 5.63
C TYR A 138 -8.46 -11.76 5.49
N ALA A 139 -8.29 -12.69 4.57
CA ALA A 139 -9.29 -13.70 4.24
C ALA A 139 -8.68 -15.09 4.17
N VAL A 140 -9.51 -16.11 4.29
CA VAL A 140 -9.17 -17.47 3.88
C VAL A 140 -9.61 -17.63 2.44
N TYR A 141 -8.65 -17.90 1.54
CA TYR A 141 -8.92 -18.22 0.14
C TYR A 141 -9.14 -19.71 -0.02
N GLN A 142 -10.22 -20.10 -0.71
CA GLN A 142 -10.62 -21.48 -0.93
C GLN A 142 -10.87 -21.75 -2.41
N ARG A 143 -10.12 -22.70 -3.00
CA ARG A 143 -10.33 -23.10 -4.39
C ARG A 143 -10.11 -24.60 -4.56
N GLY A 144 -11.20 -25.34 -4.71
CA GLY A 144 -11.15 -26.80 -4.74
C GLY A 144 -10.62 -27.35 -3.40
N ALA A 145 -9.56 -28.13 -3.43
CA ALA A 145 -8.90 -28.66 -2.21
C ALA A 145 -7.90 -27.68 -1.58
N PHE A 146 -7.64 -26.57 -2.22
CA PHE A 146 -6.69 -25.57 -1.73
C PHE A 146 -7.38 -24.61 -0.74
N THR A 147 -6.74 -24.42 0.41
CA THR A 147 -7.17 -23.43 1.42
C THR A 147 -5.94 -22.73 1.96
N GLY A 148 -5.96 -21.40 2.00
CA GLY A 148 -4.84 -20.63 2.49
C GLY A 148 -5.16 -19.20 2.90
N ALA A 149 -4.22 -18.58 3.61
CA ALA A 149 -4.26 -17.16 3.93
C ALA A 149 -4.16 -16.33 2.65
N HIS A 150 -4.90 -15.23 2.59
CA HIS A 150 -4.88 -14.33 1.45
C HIS A 150 -5.25 -12.91 1.89
N MET A 151 -4.70 -11.91 1.19
CA MET A 151 -5.07 -10.53 1.39
C MET A 151 -5.59 -9.90 0.11
N VAL A 152 -6.63 -9.08 0.27
CA VAL A 152 -7.23 -8.29 -0.82
C VAL A 152 -7.54 -6.88 -0.34
N LEU A 153 -7.69 -5.95 -1.27
CA LEU A 153 -8.24 -4.63 -0.95
C LEU A 153 -9.74 -4.61 -1.21
N ALA A 154 -10.51 -4.16 -0.23
CA ALA A 154 -11.95 -3.92 -0.34
C ALA A 154 -12.25 -2.42 -0.41
N TYR A 155 -13.08 -2.03 -1.36
CA TYR A 155 -13.61 -0.67 -1.49
C TYR A 155 -15.09 -0.64 -1.16
N TYR A 156 -15.49 0.17 -0.19
CA TYR A 156 -16.84 0.40 0.27
C TYR A 156 -17.38 1.72 -0.27
N PRO A 157 -18.33 1.75 -1.23
CA PRO A 157 -18.92 3.02 -1.71
C PRO A 157 -19.52 3.87 -0.57
N THR A 158 -20.21 3.21 0.36
CA THR A 158 -20.69 3.75 1.64
C THR A 158 -20.37 2.75 2.75
N PRO A 159 -20.38 3.15 4.05
CA PRO A 159 -20.01 2.27 5.16
C PRO A 159 -20.76 0.94 5.23
N ASP A 160 -22.02 0.92 4.81
CA ASP A 160 -22.93 -0.24 4.88
C ASP A 160 -23.10 -0.93 3.51
N ALA A 161 -22.44 -0.43 2.46
CA ALA A 161 -22.53 -1.02 1.13
C ALA A 161 -21.71 -2.31 1.03
N GLU A 162 -22.13 -3.19 0.14
CA GLU A 162 -21.31 -4.31 -0.30
C GLU A 162 -20.01 -3.79 -0.93
N PRO A 163 -18.83 -4.29 -0.51
CA PRO A 163 -17.58 -3.83 -1.07
C PRO A 163 -17.29 -4.46 -2.43
N PHE A 164 -16.55 -3.70 -3.24
CA PHE A 164 -15.85 -4.23 -4.41
C PHE A 164 -14.46 -4.72 -3.99
N ILE A 165 -14.06 -5.87 -4.53
CA ILE A 165 -12.80 -6.55 -4.22
C ILE A 165 -11.79 -6.30 -5.33
N LEU A 166 -10.60 -5.83 -4.94
CA LEU A 166 -9.42 -5.72 -5.76
C LEU A 166 -8.41 -6.78 -5.29
N ASP A 167 -8.19 -7.78 -6.11
CA ASP A 167 -7.42 -8.98 -5.79
C ASP A 167 -6.29 -9.17 -6.81
N ASN A 168 -5.21 -9.84 -6.44
CA ASN A 168 -4.12 -10.22 -7.36
C ASN A 168 -4.37 -11.57 -8.05
N ILE A 169 -5.14 -12.48 -7.44
CA ILE A 169 -5.51 -13.77 -8.05
C ILE A 169 -6.62 -13.61 -9.07
N ASN A 170 -7.69 -12.90 -8.70
CA ASN A 170 -8.77 -12.56 -9.62
C ASN A 170 -8.74 -11.05 -9.90
N GLN A 171 -8.14 -10.70 -11.03
CA GLN A 171 -7.92 -9.30 -11.42
C GLN A 171 -9.19 -8.53 -11.78
N THR A 172 -10.32 -9.22 -11.93
CA THR A 172 -11.59 -8.56 -12.24
C THR A 172 -12.16 -7.90 -10.99
N LEU A 173 -12.39 -6.58 -11.08
CA LEU A 173 -13.07 -5.82 -10.04
C LEU A 173 -14.53 -6.28 -9.94
N GLN A 174 -14.93 -6.86 -8.82
CA GLN A 174 -16.29 -7.38 -8.64
C GLN A 174 -16.76 -7.29 -7.17
N PRO A 175 -18.08 -7.29 -6.92
CA PRO A 175 -18.63 -7.26 -5.57
C PRO A 175 -18.24 -8.51 -4.77
N ALA A 176 -18.21 -8.39 -3.45
CA ALA A 176 -17.81 -9.47 -2.55
C ALA A 176 -18.73 -10.71 -2.67
N SER A 177 -20.02 -10.53 -2.97
CA SER A 177 -20.96 -11.64 -3.22
C SER A 177 -20.56 -12.53 -4.41
N ASN A 178 -19.79 -12.02 -5.34
CA ASN A 178 -19.27 -12.78 -6.48
C ASN A 178 -17.93 -13.47 -6.17
N ARG A 179 -17.46 -13.38 -4.90
CA ARG A 179 -16.20 -13.98 -4.42
C ARG A 179 -16.45 -14.98 -3.28
N PRO A 180 -17.21 -16.07 -3.56
CA PRO A 180 -17.46 -17.12 -2.56
C PRO A 180 -16.19 -17.90 -2.17
N ASP A 181 -15.11 -17.74 -2.95
CA ASP A 181 -13.76 -18.25 -2.70
C ASP A 181 -13.02 -17.50 -1.59
N LEU A 182 -13.51 -16.33 -1.15
CA LEU A 182 -12.93 -15.51 -0.09
C LEU A 182 -13.80 -15.52 1.17
N VAL A 183 -13.26 -16.05 2.26
CA VAL A 183 -13.90 -16.01 3.58
C VAL A 183 -13.20 -14.97 4.43
N PRO A 184 -13.76 -13.74 4.60
CA PRO A 184 -13.10 -12.69 5.36
C PRO A 184 -13.00 -13.04 6.84
N VAL A 185 -11.87 -12.74 7.46
CA VAL A 185 -11.59 -12.95 8.89
C VAL A 185 -11.61 -11.62 9.63
N PHE A 186 -10.83 -10.65 9.16
CA PHE A 186 -10.83 -9.27 9.64
C PHE A 186 -10.36 -8.34 8.52
N SER A 187 -10.57 -7.05 8.73
CA SER A 187 -10.07 -6.00 7.84
C SER A 187 -9.52 -4.83 8.62
N PHE A 188 -8.67 -4.03 8.00
CA PHE A 188 -8.01 -2.90 8.66
C PHE A 188 -7.62 -1.82 7.65
N ASN A 189 -7.35 -0.63 8.19
CA ASN A 189 -6.65 0.48 7.55
C ASN A 189 -5.94 1.29 8.64
N SER A 190 -5.45 2.52 8.38
CA SER A 190 -4.80 3.31 9.42
C SER A 190 -5.77 3.83 10.50
N GLN A 191 -7.08 3.79 10.23
CA GLN A 191 -8.12 4.33 11.12
C GLN A 191 -8.73 3.29 12.05
N GLY A 192 -8.64 1.98 11.72
CA GLY A 192 -9.28 0.95 12.54
C GLY A 192 -9.01 -0.48 12.11
N LEU A 193 -9.47 -1.38 12.96
CA LEU A 193 -9.54 -2.83 12.75
C LEU A 193 -10.99 -3.28 12.90
N TRP A 194 -11.47 -4.09 11.97
CA TRP A 194 -12.84 -4.61 11.91
C TRP A 194 -12.82 -6.14 11.81
N GLY A 195 -13.60 -6.82 12.62
CA GLY A 195 -13.92 -8.23 12.41
C GLY A 195 -14.79 -8.43 11.15
N ALA A 196 -14.83 -9.64 10.61
CA ALA A 196 -15.49 -9.96 9.35
C ALA A 196 -16.97 -9.49 9.23
N LYS A 197 -17.67 -9.40 10.37
CA LYS A 197 -19.10 -9.00 10.43
C LYS A 197 -19.32 -7.68 11.18
N GLU A 198 -18.26 -6.91 11.42
CA GLU A 198 -18.33 -5.70 12.22
C GLU A 198 -18.41 -4.45 11.33
N ALA A 199 -19.49 -3.68 11.48
CA ALA A 199 -19.61 -2.37 10.87
C ALA A 199 -18.74 -1.32 11.59
N LYS A 200 -18.59 -1.45 12.93
CA LYS A 200 -17.82 -0.54 13.78
C LYS A 200 -16.45 -1.12 14.10
N GLY A 201 -15.38 -0.37 13.79
CA GLY A 201 -14.00 -0.78 14.06
C GLY A 201 -13.67 -0.84 15.57
N ARG A 202 -12.71 -1.68 15.92
CA ARG A 202 -12.17 -1.88 17.26
C ARG A 202 -10.82 -1.16 17.39
N GLY A 203 -10.81 0.12 17.76
CA GLY A 203 -9.57 0.86 18.01
C GLY A 203 -8.59 0.93 16.81
N GLN A 204 -7.36 1.39 17.10
CA GLN A 204 -6.31 1.50 16.09
C GLN A 204 -5.67 0.12 15.81
N PRO A 205 -5.39 -0.23 14.54
CA PRO A 205 -4.78 -1.52 14.19
C PRO A 205 -3.42 -1.76 14.86
N GLY A 206 -2.67 -0.69 15.10
CA GLY A 206 -1.34 -0.76 15.68
C GLY A 206 -1.23 -1.46 17.02
N GLU A 207 -2.32 -1.46 17.81
CA GLU A 207 -2.36 -2.14 19.10
C GLU A 207 -2.74 -3.62 18.98
N GLN A 208 -3.38 -4.02 17.87
CA GLN A 208 -3.98 -5.34 17.70
C GLN A 208 -3.41 -6.13 16.53
N TYR A 209 -2.80 -5.47 15.53
CA TYR A 209 -2.22 -6.12 14.37
C TYR A 209 -0.81 -5.61 14.09
N ARG A 210 0.17 -6.30 14.65
CA ARG A 210 1.58 -5.89 14.68
C ARG A 210 2.17 -5.74 13.28
N ALA A 211 1.87 -6.65 12.34
CA ALA A 211 2.40 -6.59 10.98
C ALA A 211 2.05 -5.25 10.30
N TRP A 212 0.79 -4.79 10.44
CA TRP A 212 0.37 -3.49 9.91
C TRP A 212 1.06 -2.32 10.62
N SER A 213 1.21 -2.35 11.95
CA SER A 213 1.85 -1.26 12.67
C SER A 213 3.33 -1.14 12.38
N ASP A 214 4.03 -2.26 12.21
CA ASP A 214 5.44 -2.29 11.80
C ASP A 214 5.61 -1.79 10.37
N HIS A 215 4.73 -2.23 9.45
CA HIS A 215 4.68 -1.71 8.08
C HIS A 215 4.39 -0.21 8.04
N TRP A 216 3.36 0.27 8.77
CA TRP A 216 2.99 1.69 8.84
C TRP A 216 4.13 2.56 9.35
N ARG A 217 4.88 2.10 10.36
CA ARG A 217 6.08 2.79 10.87
C ARG A 217 7.15 2.91 9.79
N ARG A 218 7.38 1.85 9.00
CA ARG A 218 8.33 1.87 7.88
C ARG A 218 7.90 2.82 6.77
N VAL A 219 6.61 2.89 6.45
CA VAL A 219 6.06 3.84 5.48
C VAL A 219 6.30 5.29 5.89
N GLN A 220 6.31 5.59 7.19
CA GLN A 220 6.54 6.93 7.73
C GLN A 220 8.01 7.23 8.02
N SER A 221 8.90 6.28 7.84
CA SER A 221 10.34 6.43 8.12
C SER A 221 11.12 6.75 6.84
N ASP A 222 12.31 7.37 7.04
CA ASP A 222 13.31 7.56 5.98
C ASP A 222 14.18 6.29 5.77
N GLU A 223 13.68 5.13 6.16
CA GLU A 223 14.41 3.86 6.03
C GLU A 223 14.71 3.56 4.56
N ALA A 224 15.93 3.09 4.31
CA ALA A 224 16.34 2.71 2.96
C ALA A 224 15.41 1.62 2.36
N VAL A 225 15.20 1.68 1.06
CA VAL A 225 14.42 0.68 0.33
C VAL A 225 15.11 -0.68 0.45
N ARG A 226 14.38 -1.68 0.90
CA ARG A 226 14.88 -3.06 0.94
C ARG A 226 14.98 -3.62 -0.49
N SER A 227 16.07 -4.29 -0.75
CA SER A 227 16.27 -5.13 -1.93
C SER A 227 17.12 -6.33 -1.54
N VAL A 228 17.02 -7.42 -2.27
CA VAL A 228 17.79 -8.64 -2.03
C VAL A 228 18.68 -8.90 -3.25
N SER A 229 19.99 -8.86 -3.05
CA SER A 229 20.96 -9.08 -4.13
C SER A 229 20.94 -10.51 -4.65
N PRO A 230 21.42 -10.76 -5.89
CA PRO A 230 21.56 -12.10 -6.42
C PRO A 230 22.42 -13.04 -5.53
N GLU A 231 23.43 -12.48 -4.85
CA GLU A 231 24.30 -13.21 -3.92
C GLU A 231 23.54 -13.60 -2.64
N GLN A 232 22.77 -12.67 -2.08
CA GLN A 232 21.92 -12.94 -0.91
C GLN A 232 20.89 -14.02 -1.23
N ARG A 233 20.26 -13.99 -2.42
CA ARG A 233 19.31 -15.04 -2.87
C ARG A 233 19.94 -16.43 -2.94
N LYS A 234 21.25 -16.53 -3.23
CA LYS A 234 22.01 -17.78 -3.29
C LYS A 234 22.53 -18.22 -1.92
N SER A 235 22.44 -17.41 -0.88
CA SER A 235 22.92 -17.75 0.46
C SER A 235 22.17 -18.98 1.02
N GLY A 236 22.85 -19.78 1.84
CA GLY A 236 22.25 -20.95 2.48
C GLY A 236 21.06 -20.58 3.36
N GLU A 237 21.08 -19.39 3.99
CA GLU A 237 19.99 -18.89 4.81
C GLU A 237 18.74 -18.61 3.97
N CYS A 238 18.87 -17.86 2.86
CA CYS A 238 17.77 -17.59 1.96
C CYS A 238 17.18 -18.87 1.36
N GLN A 239 18.04 -19.76 0.89
CA GLN A 239 17.60 -21.05 0.32
C GLN A 239 16.88 -21.92 1.37
N ALA A 240 17.30 -21.88 2.63
CA ALA A 240 16.61 -22.61 3.70
C ALA A 240 15.20 -22.04 3.97
N ILE A 241 15.02 -20.72 3.88
CA ILE A 241 13.70 -20.07 3.99
C ILE A 241 12.80 -20.50 2.83
N ILE A 242 13.30 -20.42 1.58
CA ILE A 242 12.55 -20.83 0.38
C ILE A 242 12.12 -22.31 0.47
N GLN A 243 13.01 -23.19 0.90
CA GLN A 243 12.71 -24.63 0.99
C GLN A 243 11.65 -24.97 2.03
N ARG A 244 11.57 -24.22 3.14
CA ARG A 244 10.55 -24.42 4.19
C ARG A 244 9.18 -23.91 3.79
N SER A 245 9.10 -22.99 2.83
CA SER A 245 7.86 -22.31 2.45
C SER A 245 7.05 -23.13 1.46
N ALA A 246 6.04 -23.82 1.97
CA ALA A 246 5.14 -24.66 1.14
C ALA A 246 4.35 -23.87 0.08
N TRP A 247 4.19 -22.57 0.29
CA TRP A 247 3.39 -21.65 -0.52
C TRP A 247 4.08 -21.15 -1.79
N CYS A 248 5.39 -21.28 -1.87
CA CYS A 248 6.23 -20.80 -2.96
C CYS A 248 6.52 -21.85 -4.03
N ARG A 249 5.77 -22.97 -4.03
CA ARG A 249 5.99 -24.10 -4.95
C ARG A 249 4.90 -24.23 -5.99
#